data_60148d275e4e5fc01b0300390af2dfb6
#
_entry.id   60148d275e4e5fc01b0300390af2dfb6
#
_cell.length_a   1.000
_cell.length_b   1.000
_cell.length_c   1.000
_cell.angle_alpha   90.00
_cell.angle_beta   90.00
_cell.angle_gamma   90.00
#
_symmetry.space_group_name_H-M   'P 1'
#
loop_
_entity.id
_entity.type
_entity.pdbx_description
1 polymer ?
#
loop_
_entity_poly.entity_id
_entity_poly.type
_entity_poly.pdbx_seq_one_letter_code
_entity_poly.pdbx_strand_id
1 'polypeptide(L)'
;MNLFIQSLIKFLLGVIILGLLIFLPAWSLHYWQGWLLMGILFIPMFIAGLVMMVKNPELLQKRLNAKEQEREQKTVVALSGLLFIAAFVVAGLNWRYQWCVLPNWTVWTAAGIFLACYLLYAEVLRENTYLSRTIEVQEHQKVIDTGLYGIVRHPMYTATTLLFLMMPLVLASPISFGIMMLYIPLIVKRILNEEKVLEQGLEGYSEYKQKVKYRILPFIW
;
A
#
# COMPACT_ATOMS: atom_id res chain seq x y z
N MET A 1 17.73 18.53 -5.93
CA MET A 1 17.59 17.45 -6.96
C MET A 1 16.22 17.61 -7.60
N ASN A 2 16.15 17.62 -8.93
CA ASN A 2 14.87 17.78 -9.64
C ASN A 2 13.89 16.65 -9.21
N LEU A 3 12.61 16.98 -9.01
CA LEU A 3 11.56 16.06 -8.58
C LEU A 3 11.50 14.82 -9.50
N PHE A 4 11.67 15.01 -10.80
CA PHE A 4 11.74 13.92 -11.78
C PHE A 4 12.86 12.92 -11.48
N ILE A 5 14.08 13.40 -11.28
CA ILE A 5 15.25 12.56 -11.00
C ILE A 5 15.04 11.82 -9.66
N GLN A 6 14.52 12.51 -8.65
CA GLN A 6 14.24 11.90 -7.35
C GLN A 6 13.20 10.78 -7.43
N SER A 7 12.11 11.00 -8.16
CA SER A 7 11.05 10.00 -8.33
C SER A 7 11.56 8.80 -9.14
N LEU A 8 12.32 9.04 -10.22
CA LEU A 8 12.89 7.98 -11.04
C LEU A 8 13.88 7.11 -10.27
N ILE A 9 14.80 7.72 -9.49
CA ILE A 9 15.74 6.96 -8.66
C ILE A 9 14.99 6.09 -7.64
N LYS A 10 14.02 6.65 -6.92
CA LYS A 10 13.24 5.87 -5.93
C LYS A 10 12.43 4.75 -6.59
N PHE A 11 11.88 5.00 -7.78
CA PHE A 11 11.17 4.00 -8.55
C PHE A 11 12.10 2.84 -8.96
N LEU A 12 13.24 3.14 -9.56
CA LEU A 12 14.23 2.13 -10.00
C LEU A 12 14.78 1.33 -8.81
N LEU A 13 15.09 2.00 -7.70
CA LEU A 13 15.49 1.33 -6.46
C LEU A 13 14.40 0.37 -5.97
N GLY A 14 13.13 0.78 -6.00
CA GLY A 14 12.00 -0.09 -5.65
C GLY A 14 11.91 -1.33 -6.53
N VAL A 15 12.05 -1.17 -7.85
CA VAL A 15 12.06 -2.28 -8.82
C VAL A 15 13.21 -3.24 -8.54
N ILE A 16 14.43 -2.72 -8.32
CA ILE A 16 15.62 -3.55 -8.06
C ILE A 16 15.48 -4.30 -6.73
N ILE A 17 15.10 -3.59 -5.66
CA ILE A 17 14.99 -4.20 -4.31
C ILE A 17 13.94 -5.31 -4.32
N LEU A 18 12.74 -5.05 -4.87
CA LEU A 18 11.69 -6.05 -4.93
C LEU A 18 12.08 -7.23 -5.82
N GLY A 19 12.69 -6.97 -6.98
CA GLY A 19 13.21 -8.01 -7.84
C GLY A 19 14.22 -8.91 -7.13
N LEU A 20 15.18 -8.33 -6.39
CA LEU A 20 16.13 -9.09 -5.59
C LEU A 20 15.44 -9.90 -4.50
N LEU A 21 14.45 -9.34 -3.78
CA LEU A 21 13.73 -10.03 -2.72
C LEU A 21 12.92 -11.23 -3.23
N ILE A 22 12.46 -11.20 -4.48
CA ILE A 22 11.68 -12.29 -5.08
C ILE A 22 12.59 -13.30 -5.78
N PHE A 23 13.45 -12.84 -6.69
CA PHE A 23 14.19 -13.74 -7.60
C PHE A 23 15.46 -14.32 -6.98
N LEU A 24 16.12 -13.62 -6.04
CA LEU A 24 17.31 -14.16 -5.39
C LEU A 24 17.00 -15.39 -4.52
N PRO A 25 15.97 -15.39 -3.64
CA PRO A 25 15.57 -16.60 -2.92
C PRO A 25 15.00 -17.69 -3.82
N ALA A 26 14.30 -17.33 -4.90
CA ALA A 26 13.79 -18.27 -5.89
C ALA A 26 14.92 -18.95 -6.68
N TRP A 27 16.10 -18.31 -6.75
CA TRP A 27 17.28 -18.76 -7.50
C TRP A 27 16.99 -19.06 -8.97
N SER A 28 15.99 -18.36 -9.54
CA SER A 28 15.53 -18.56 -10.92
C SER A 28 14.78 -17.36 -11.46
N LEU A 29 15.03 -17.02 -12.71
CA LEU A 29 14.27 -16.02 -13.45
C LEU A 29 13.03 -16.64 -14.16
N HIS A 30 12.84 -17.94 -14.08
CA HIS A 30 11.64 -18.62 -14.62
C HIS A 30 10.41 -18.50 -13.70
N TYR A 31 10.53 -17.85 -12.55
CA TYR A 31 9.44 -17.56 -11.64
C TYR A 31 8.48 -16.53 -12.26
N TRP A 32 7.57 -17.00 -13.14
CA TRP A 32 6.69 -16.13 -13.92
C TRP A 32 5.72 -15.30 -13.07
N GLN A 33 5.29 -15.85 -11.92
CA GLN A 33 4.45 -15.12 -10.96
C GLN A 33 5.18 -13.91 -10.39
N GLY A 34 6.49 -13.99 -10.20
CA GLY A 34 7.34 -12.86 -9.81
C GLY A 34 7.31 -11.75 -10.86
N TRP A 35 7.45 -12.09 -12.15
CA TRP A 35 7.33 -11.12 -13.24
C TRP A 35 5.93 -10.53 -13.37
N LEU A 36 4.89 -11.37 -13.18
CA LEU A 36 3.51 -10.90 -13.16
C LEU A 36 3.32 -9.84 -12.06
N LEU A 37 3.75 -10.12 -10.81
CA LEU A 37 3.66 -9.17 -9.70
C LEU A 37 4.43 -7.88 -10.01
N MET A 38 5.67 -8.00 -10.50
CA MET A 38 6.48 -6.84 -10.89
C MET A 38 5.76 -5.97 -11.93
N GLY A 39 5.16 -6.59 -12.95
CA GLY A 39 4.42 -5.89 -14.00
C GLY A 39 3.19 -5.16 -13.46
N ILE A 40 2.29 -5.86 -12.77
CA ILE A 40 1.04 -5.28 -12.27
C ILE A 40 1.26 -4.27 -11.13
N LEU A 41 2.40 -4.34 -10.42
CA LEU A 41 2.77 -3.38 -9.40
C LEU A 41 3.40 -2.12 -10.00
N PHE A 42 4.44 -2.29 -10.82
CA PHE A 42 5.27 -1.15 -11.23
C PHE A 42 4.76 -0.41 -12.47
N ILE A 43 4.04 -1.08 -13.38
CA ILE A 43 3.50 -0.38 -14.58
C ILE A 43 2.44 0.67 -14.16
N PRO A 44 1.40 0.32 -13.37
CA PRO A 44 0.44 1.32 -12.91
C PRO A 44 1.07 2.39 -12.02
N MET A 45 2.04 2.01 -11.16
CA MET A 45 2.76 2.95 -10.30
C MET A 45 3.57 3.98 -11.12
N PHE A 46 4.22 3.54 -12.19
CA PHE A 46 4.96 4.43 -13.09
C PHE A 46 4.02 5.40 -13.81
N ILE A 47 2.91 4.89 -14.35
CA ILE A 47 1.89 5.71 -15.01
C ILE A 47 1.31 6.73 -14.03
N ALA A 48 0.93 6.31 -12.82
CA ALA A 48 0.42 7.20 -11.77
C ALA A 48 1.45 8.26 -11.38
N GLY A 49 2.73 7.89 -11.29
CA GLY A 49 3.84 8.81 -11.03
C GLY A 49 3.97 9.89 -12.12
N LEU A 50 3.87 9.51 -13.40
CA LEU A 50 3.89 10.45 -14.53
C LEU A 50 2.67 11.38 -14.50
N VAL A 51 1.48 10.84 -14.26
CA VAL A 51 0.25 11.63 -14.17
C VAL A 51 0.33 12.64 -13.02
N MET A 52 0.78 12.22 -11.82
CA MET A 52 0.97 13.12 -10.69
C MET A 52 2.03 14.18 -10.96
N MET A 53 3.11 13.83 -11.66
CA MET A 53 4.17 14.79 -12.02
C MET A 53 3.65 15.94 -12.89
N VAL A 54 2.72 15.64 -13.80
CA VAL A 54 2.14 16.64 -14.70
C VAL A 54 0.97 17.38 -14.06
N LYS A 55 0.07 16.67 -13.37
CA LYS A 55 -1.19 17.23 -12.87
C LYS A 55 -1.12 17.75 -11.43
N ASN A 56 -0.30 17.13 -10.58
CA ASN A 56 -0.21 17.48 -9.16
C ASN A 56 1.19 17.14 -8.59
N PRO A 57 2.23 17.91 -8.93
CA PRO A 57 3.60 17.66 -8.46
C PRO A 57 3.75 17.75 -6.94
N GLU A 58 2.93 18.55 -6.27
CA GLU A 58 2.94 18.66 -4.80
C GLU A 58 2.51 17.34 -4.16
N LEU A 59 1.45 16.70 -4.66
CA LEU A 59 1.01 15.39 -4.19
C LEU A 59 2.10 14.34 -4.40
N LEU A 60 2.76 14.34 -5.57
CA LEU A 60 3.90 13.46 -5.82
C LEU A 60 5.02 13.67 -4.79
N GLN A 61 5.37 14.92 -4.49
CA GLN A 61 6.40 15.25 -3.52
C GLN A 61 6.03 14.75 -2.11
N LYS A 62 4.78 14.93 -1.67
CA LYS A 62 4.25 14.37 -0.41
C LYS A 62 4.34 12.85 -0.38
N ARG A 63 3.99 12.18 -1.49
CA ARG A 63 4.07 10.71 -1.60
C ARG A 63 5.51 10.18 -1.61
N LEU A 64 6.47 10.95 -2.07
CA LEU A 64 7.90 10.60 -2.03
C LEU A 64 8.54 10.85 -0.65
N ASN A 65 7.95 11.69 0.19
CA ASN A 65 8.41 11.88 1.56
C ASN A 65 7.97 10.69 2.42
N ALA A 66 8.95 9.96 2.95
CA ALA A 66 8.71 8.77 3.78
C ALA A 66 9.30 8.93 5.21
N LYS A 67 9.68 10.17 5.59
CA LYS A 67 10.24 10.45 6.91
C LYS A 67 9.11 10.59 7.92
N GLU A 68 8.69 9.46 8.49
CA GLU A 68 7.74 9.45 9.59
C GLU A 68 8.35 10.13 10.82
N GLN A 69 7.61 11.03 11.45
CA GLN A 69 8.07 11.77 12.63
C GLN A 69 7.58 11.14 13.93
N GLU A 70 6.38 10.62 13.92
CA GLU A 70 5.75 9.98 15.07
C GLU A 70 6.45 8.68 15.48
N ARG A 71 6.88 8.61 16.75
CA ARG A 71 7.67 7.46 17.28
C ARG A 71 6.92 6.13 17.15
N GLU A 72 5.62 6.13 17.47
CA GLU A 72 4.80 4.91 17.37
C GLU A 72 4.65 4.46 15.91
N GLN A 73 4.53 5.41 14.98
CA GLN A 73 4.43 5.12 13.56
C GLN A 73 5.73 4.59 12.97
N LYS A 74 6.89 5.06 13.45
CA LYS A 74 8.20 4.51 13.05
C LYS A 74 8.28 3.01 13.32
N THR A 75 7.78 2.56 14.48
CA THR A 75 7.74 1.14 14.82
C THR A 75 6.81 0.35 13.88
N VAL A 76 5.62 0.87 13.60
CA VAL A 76 4.67 0.24 12.67
C VAL A 76 5.28 0.13 11.26
N VAL A 77 5.93 1.19 10.78
CA VAL A 77 6.60 1.20 9.46
C VAL A 77 7.75 0.19 9.41
N ALA A 78 8.58 0.13 10.46
CA ALA A 78 9.70 -0.81 10.53
C ALA A 78 9.21 -2.27 10.55
N LEU A 79 8.23 -2.60 11.40
CA LEU A 79 7.64 -3.94 11.46
C LEU A 79 6.96 -4.33 10.14
N SER A 80 6.24 -3.39 9.51
CA SER A 80 5.66 -3.62 8.19
C SER A 80 6.74 -3.93 7.15
N GLY A 81 7.83 -3.18 7.15
CA GLY A 81 8.99 -3.44 6.27
C GLY A 81 9.56 -4.85 6.46
N LEU A 82 9.73 -5.29 7.70
CA LEU A 82 10.20 -6.65 8.01
C LEU A 82 9.23 -7.72 7.51
N LEU A 83 7.90 -7.52 7.67
CA LEU A 83 6.89 -8.45 7.15
C LEU A 83 6.94 -8.55 5.63
N PHE A 84 7.09 -7.43 4.93
CA PHE A 84 7.23 -7.43 3.46
C PHE A 84 8.48 -8.18 3.01
N ILE A 85 9.63 -7.92 3.65
CA ILE A 85 10.89 -8.64 3.34
C ILE A 85 10.69 -10.13 3.57
N ALA A 86 10.18 -10.53 4.73
CA ALA A 86 9.93 -11.92 5.06
C ALA A 86 8.97 -12.59 4.06
N ALA A 87 7.85 -11.93 3.71
CA ALA A 87 6.87 -12.45 2.79
C ALA A 87 7.45 -12.68 1.38
N PHE A 88 8.22 -11.72 0.84
CA PHE A 88 8.82 -11.87 -0.49
C PHE A 88 9.93 -12.92 -0.52
N VAL A 89 10.80 -12.95 0.49
CA VAL A 89 11.84 -13.97 0.62
C VAL A 89 11.21 -15.36 0.73
N VAL A 90 10.22 -15.54 1.60
CA VAL A 90 9.51 -16.81 1.76
C VAL A 90 8.75 -17.20 0.50
N ALA A 91 8.18 -16.25 -0.26
CA ALA A 91 7.55 -16.56 -1.55
C ALA A 91 8.55 -17.11 -2.57
N GLY A 92 9.74 -16.50 -2.66
CA GLY A 92 10.83 -16.99 -3.50
C GLY A 92 11.31 -18.38 -3.10
N LEU A 93 11.52 -18.62 -1.80
CA LEU A 93 11.88 -19.94 -1.26
C LEU A 93 10.77 -20.96 -1.49
N ASN A 94 9.50 -20.60 -1.29
CA ASN A 94 8.36 -21.46 -1.56
C ASN A 94 8.31 -21.91 -3.03
N TRP A 95 8.59 -20.99 -3.96
CA TRP A 95 8.68 -21.33 -5.37
C TRP A 95 9.88 -22.27 -5.65
N ARG A 96 11.04 -22.00 -5.04
CA ARG A 96 12.25 -22.82 -5.23
C ARG A 96 12.09 -24.25 -4.71
N TYR A 97 11.53 -24.40 -3.53
CA TYR A 97 11.42 -25.69 -2.85
C TYR A 97 10.05 -26.36 -3.02
N GLN A 98 9.10 -25.69 -3.68
CA GLN A 98 7.76 -26.21 -3.98
C GLN A 98 7.03 -26.70 -2.71
N TRP A 99 7.17 -25.98 -1.59
CA TRP A 99 6.56 -26.38 -0.30
C TRP A 99 5.03 -26.42 -0.38
N CYS A 100 4.42 -25.35 -0.87
CA CYS A 100 2.98 -25.25 -1.08
C CYS A 100 2.72 -24.18 -2.16
N VAL A 101 2.29 -24.63 -3.34
CA VAL A 101 2.07 -23.74 -4.48
C VAL A 101 0.58 -23.69 -4.81
N LEU A 102 0.04 -22.49 -4.90
CA LEU A 102 -1.35 -22.28 -5.30
C LEU A 102 -1.55 -22.55 -6.80
N PRO A 103 -2.74 -23.02 -7.19
CA PRO A 103 -3.05 -23.24 -8.60
C PRO A 103 -3.12 -21.91 -9.37
N ASN A 104 -2.87 -21.96 -10.69
CA ASN A 104 -2.80 -20.75 -11.51
C ASN A 104 -4.08 -19.90 -11.51
N TRP A 105 -5.25 -20.50 -11.35
CA TRP A 105 -6.49 -19.72 -11.28
C TRP A 105 -6.53 -18.79 -10.08
N THR A 106 -5.98 -19.18 -8.92
CA THR A 106 -5.85 -18.32 -7.73
C THR A 106 -4.93 -17.12 -8.01
N VAL A 107 -3.82 -17.36 -8.73
CA VAL A 107 -2.87 -16.31 -9.14
C VAL A 107 -3.56 -15.26 -9.99
N TRP A 108 -4.30 -15.69 -11.02
CA TRP A 108 -5.01 -14.76 -11.91
C TRP A 108 -6.14 -14.02 -11.20
N THR A 109 -6.89 -14.71 -10.32
CA THR A 109 -7.92 -14.05 -9.50
C THR A 109 -7.30 -13.00 -8.57
N ALA A 110 -6.21 -13.34 -7.89
CA ALA A 110 -5.50 -12.40 -7.04
C ALA A 110 -4.93 -11.20 -7.83
N ALA A 111 -4.41 -11.43 -9.03
CA ALA A 111 -3.93 -10.37 -9.92
C ALA A 111 -5.07 -9.44 -10.36
N GLY A 112 -6.25 -9.98 -10.68
CA GLY A 112 -7.44 -9.19 -10.99
C GLY A 112 -7.90 -8.33 -9.82
N ILE A 113 -7.98 -8.90 -8.61
CA ILE A 113 -8.32 -8.15 -7.38
C ILE A 113 -7.26 -7.08 -7.10
N PHE A 114 -5.97 -7.41 -7.27
CA PHE A 114 -4.87 -6.46 -7.10
C PHE A 114 -5.02 -5.22 -8.00
N LEU A 115 -5.33 -5.43 -9.29
CA LEU A 115 -5.57 -4.32 -10.22
C LEU A 115 -6.82 -3.52 -9.87
N ALA A 116 -7.90 -4.17 -9.41
CA ALA A 116 -9.09 -3.46 -8.92
C ALA A 116 -8.76 -2.60 -7.70
N CYS A 117 -7.91 -3.07 -6.78
CA CYS A 117 -7.42 -2.28 -5.65
C CYS A 117 -6.57 -1.07 -6.11
N TYR A 118 -5.84 -1.18 -7.22
CA TYR A 118 -5.15 -0.03 -7.81
C TYR A 118 -6.12 1.03 -8.32
N LEU A 119 -7.22 0.63 -8.97
CA LEU A 119 -8.25 1.58 -9.41
C LEU A 119 -8.91 2.27 -8.21
N LEU A 120 -9.23 1.50 -7.16
CA LEU A 120 -9.74 2.06 -5.90
C LEU A 120 -8.76 3.06 -5.29
N TYR A 121 -7.47 2.73 -5.27
CA TYR A 121 -6.42 3.61 -4.77
C TYR A 121 -6.25 4.89 -5.61
N ALA A 122 -6.36 4.78 -6.94
CA ALA A 122 -6.32 5.93 -7.83
C ALA A 122 -7.49 6.88 -7.58
N GLU A 123 -8.69 6.35 -7.31
CA GLU A 123 -9.86 7.15 -6.93
C GLU A 123 -9.67 7.87 -5.60
N VAL A 124 -9.12 7.19 -4.60
CA VAL A 124 -8.76 7.81 -3.32
C VAL A 124 -7.77 8.98 -3.50
N LEU A 125 -6.76 8.82 -4.36
CA LEU A 125 -5.81 9.90 -4.68
C LEU A 125 -6.46 11.07 -5.42
N ARG A 126 -7.47 10.79 -6.23
CA ARG A 126 -8.24 11.81 -6.94
C ARG A 126 -9.11 12.63 -5.98
N GLU A 127 -9.75 11.98 -5.01
CA GLU A 127 -10.64 12.64 -4.05
C GLU A 127 -9.89 13.45 -3.00
N ASN A 128 -8.75 12.93 -2.50
CA ASN A 128 -8.05 13.53 -1.37
C ASN A 128 -6.62 13.94 -1.74
N THR A 129 -6.44 15.23 -1.97
CA THR A 129 -5.14 15.84 -2.29
C THR A 129 -4.23 16.03 -1.08
N TYR A 130 -4.74 15.84 0.15
CA TYR A 130 -3.95 15.92 1.40
C TYR A 130 -3.26 14.61 1.75
N LEU A 131 -3.45 13.54 0.97
CA LEU A 131 -2.88 12.22 1.25
C LEU A 131 -1.35 12.25 1.31
N SER A 132 -0.81 12.13 2.52
CA SER A 132 0.61 11.94 2.79
C SER A 132 0.94 10.47 3.10
N ARG A 133 2.23 10.13 3.13
CA ARG A 133 2.71 8.85 3.68
C ARG A 133 2.95 8.93 5.19
N THR A 134 3.13 10.15 5.69
CA THR A 134 3.33 10.47 7.09
C THR A 134 2.00 10.91 7.71
N ILE A 135 1.81 10.63 9.01
CA ILE A 135 0.63 11.07 9.75
C ILE A 135 0.90 12.49 10.23
N GLU A 136 0.19 13.44 9.64
CA GLU A 136 0.27 14.86 9.95
C GLU A 136 -1.02 15.57 9.51
N VAL A 137 -1.40 16.61 10.21
CA VAL A 137 -2.43 17.54 9.75
C VAL A 137 -1.73 18.64 8.98
N GLN A 138 -2.13 18.84 7.72
CA GLN A 138 -1.51 19.83 6.84
C GLN A 138 -2.14 21.20 7.04
N GLU A 139 -1.39 22.23 6.72
CA GLU A 139 -1.91 23.61 6.74
C GLU A 139 -3.11 23.73 5.79
N HIS A 140 -4.18 24.35 6.26
CA HIS A 140 -5.47 24.50 5.56
C HIS A 140 -6.14 23.17 5.14
N GLN A 141 -5.79 22.04 5.76
CA GLN A 141 -6.46 20.77 5.50
C GLN A 141 -7.93 20.83 5.90
N LYS A 142 -8.78 20.31 5.02
CA LYS A 142 -10.22 20.15 5.27
C LYS A 142 -10.59 18.69 5.35
N VAL A 143 -11.62 18.39 6.12
CA VAL A 143 -12.20 17.04 6.13
C VAL A 143 -12.82 16.75 4.77
N ILE A 144 -12.47 15.60 4.18
CA ILE A 144 -13.10 15.07 2.97
C ILE A 144 -14.12 14.03 3.42
N ASP A 145 -15.38 14.24 3.10
CA ASP A 145 -16.51 13.37 3.51
C ASP A 145 -17.38 12.93 2.32
N THR A 146 -16.87 13.10 1.11
CA THR A 146 -17.52 12.75 -0.16
C THR A 146 -16.99 11.43 -0.71
N GLY A 147 -17.66 10.89 -1.73
CA GLY A 147 -17.26 9.69 -2.47
C GLY A 147 -16.93 8.51 -1.55
N LEU A 148 -15.74 7.96 -1.66
CA LEU A 148 -15.28 6.84 -0.84
C LEU A 148 -15.16 7.20 0.64
N TYR A 149 -14.83 8.46 0.95
CA TYR A 149 -14.77 8.97 2.33
C TYR A 149 -16.15 9.14 2.98
N GLY A 150 -17.22 9.17 2.19
CA GLY A 150 -18.60 9.10 2.69
C GLY A 150 -19.03 7.69 3.12
N ILE A 151 -18.29 6.67 2.73
CA ILE A 151 -18.58 5.25 3.02
C ILE A 151 -17.73 4.74 4.19
N VAL A 152 -16.40 4.96 4.10
CA VAL A 152 -15.43 4.57 5.13
C VAL A 152 -14.45 5.72 5.36
N ARG A 153 -13.93 5.84 6.61
CA ARG A 153 -13.04 6.94 6.96
C ARG A 153 -11.64 6.82 6.35
N HIS A 154 -11.20 5.58 6.08
CA HIS A 154 -9.84 5.29 5.62
C HIS A 154 -9.82 4.44 4.33
N PRO A 155 -10.41 4.93 3.21
CA PRO A 155 -10.48 4.16 1.96
C PRO A 155 -9.09 3.86 1.38
N MET A 156 -8.08 4.70 1.66
CA MET A 156 -6.70 4.42 1.30
C MET A 156 -6.19 3.12 1.96
N TYR A 157 -6.47 2.95 3.27
CA TYR A 157 -6.05 1.74 3.97
C TYR A 157 -6.85 0.51 3.55
N THR A 158 -8.11 0.67 3.14
CA THR A 158 -8.89 -0.40 2.49
C THR A 158 -8.18 -0.89 1.23
N ALA A 159 -7.89 0.02 0.30
CA ALA A 159 -7.25 -0.30 -0.97
C ALA A 159 -5.86 -0.92 -0.76
N THR A 160 -5.01 -0.29 0.06
CA THR A 160 -3.62 -0.75 0.25
C THR A 160 -3.52 -2.06 1.03
N THR A 161 -4.36 -2.28 2.04
CA THR A 161 -4.37 -3.55 2.79
C THR A 161 -4.75 -4.72 1.89
N LEU A 162 -5.83 -4.57 1.10
CA LEU A 162 -6.24 -5.59 0.14
C LEU A 162 -5.14 -5.83 -0.91
N LEU A 163 -4.57 -4.76 -1.46
CA LEU A 163 -3.48 -4.85 -2.42
C LEU A 163 -2.28 -5.63 -1.87
N PHE A 164 -1.87 -5.36 -0.62
CA PHE A 164 -0.74 -6.03 0.01
C PHE A 164 -1.03 -7.51 0.30
N LEU A 165 -2.26 -7.84 0.72
CA LEU A 165 -2.66 -9.23 0.92
C LEU A 165 -2.73 -10.03 -0.39
N MET A 166 -3.00 -9.38 -1.52
CA MET A 166 -2.99 -10.05 -2.82
C MET A 166 -1.59 -10.37 -3.33
N MET A 167 -0.55 -9.61 -2.95
CA MET A 167 0.83 -9.85 -3.43
C MET A 167 1.31 -11.29 -3.26
N PRO A 168 1.26 -11.90 -2.06
CA PRO A 168 1.68 -13.29 -1.87
C PRO A 168 0.81 -14.31 -2.61
N LEU A 169 -0.47 -14.02 -2.84
CA LEU A 169 -1.35 -14.87 -3.63
C LEU A 169 -1.01 -14.81 -5.12
N VAL A 170 -0.65 -13.62 -5.63
CA VAL A 170 -0.07 -13.48 -6.99
C VAL A 170 1.23 -14.25 -7.12
N LEU A 171 2.05 -14.30 -6.06
CA LEU A 171 3.28 -15.11 -6.01
C LEU A 171 3.03 -16.61 -5.75
N ALA A 172 1.78 -17.08 -5.77
CA ALA A 172 1.36 -18.45 -5.53
C ALA A 172 1.83 -19.03 -4.18
N SER A 173 2.05 -18.18 -3.15
CA SER A 173 2.60 -18.60 -1.86
C SER A 173 1.61 -18.38 -0.71
N PRO A 174 0.89 -19.43 -0.27
CA PRO A 174 -0.01 -19.34 0.88
C PRO A 174 0.75 -19.13 2.20
N ILE A 175 2.00 -19.60 2.31
CA ILE A 175 2.84 -19.37 3.48
C ILE A 175 3.13 -17.88 3.64
N SER A 176 3.52 -17.20 2.54
CA SER A 176 3.74 -15.75 2.54
C SER A 176 2.45 -14.98 2.79
N PHE A 177 1.31 -15.49 2.35
CA PHE A 177 0.01 -14.91 2.67
C PHE A 177 -0.26 -14.95 4.18
N GLY A 178 0.04 -16.08 4.85
CA GLY A 178 -0.03 -16.18 6.30
C GLY A 178 0.85 -15.15 7.02
N ILE A 179 2.07 -14.90 6.51
CA ILE A 179 2.95 -13.85 7.05
C ILE A 179 2.31 -12.46 6.85
N MET A 180 1.76 -12.17 5.66
CA MET A 180 1.12 -10.88 5.37
C MET A 180 -0.15 -10.63 6.17
N MET A 181 -0.85 -11.65 6.66
CA MET A 181 -1.99 -11.48 7.58
C MET A 181 -1.58 -10.76 8.88
N LEU A 182 -0.31 -10.88 9.30
CA LEU A 182 0.23 -10.13 10.45
C LEU A 182 0.33 -8.62 10.19
N TYR A 183 0.16 -8.17 8.96
CA TYR A 183 0.04 -6.75 8.62
C TYR A 183 -1.27 -6.13 9.14
N ILE A 184 -2.34 -6.93 9.28
CA ILE A 184 -3.66 -6.42 9.72
C ILE A 184 -3.60 -5.74 11.09
N PRO A 185 -3.06 -6.34 12.17
CA PRO A 185 -2.95 -5.65 13.45
C PRO A 185 -2.07 -4.40 13.40
N LEU A 186 -1.04 -4.37 12.53
CA LEU A 186 -0.20 -3.18 12.38
C LEU A 186 -0.96 -2.03 11.74
N ILE A 187 -1.76 -2.30 10.71
CA ILE A 187 -2.56 -1.25 10.07
C ILE A 187 -3.70 -0.76 10.97
N VAL A 188 -4.30 -1.64 11.77
CA VAL A 188 -5.27 -1.26 12.80
C VAL A 188 -4.64 -0.27 13.78
N LYS A 189 -3.46 -0.58 14.31
CA LYS A 189 -2.73 0.34 15.19
C LYS A 189 -2.44 1.67 14.51
N ARG A 190 -2.02 1.64 13.24
CA ARG A 190 -1.75 2.85 12.46
C ARG A 190 -2.98 3.74 12.33
N ILE A 191 -4.12 3.15 11.97
CA ILE A 191 -5.40 3.88 11.83
C ILE A 191 -5.84 4.52 13.15
N LEU A 192 -5.76 3.77 14.25
CA LEU A 192 -6.14 4.29 15.57
C LEU A 192 -5.26 5.47 16.00
N ASN A 193 -3.97 5.44 15.69
CA ASN A 193 -3.07 6.56 15.97
C ASN A 193 -3.34 7.75 15.06
N GLU A 194 -3.61 7.51 13.77
CA GLU A 194 -3.97 8.56 12.82
C GLU A 194 -5.27 9.28 13.24
N GLU A 195 -6.30 8.52 13.62
CA GLU A 195 -7.56 9.11 14.10
C GLU A 195 -7.34 10.03 15.32
N LYS A 196 -6.43 9.66 16.26
CA LYS A 196 -6.11 10.53 17.42
C LYS A 196 -5.47 11.85 16.97
N VAL A 197 -4.55 11.81 16.01
CA VAL A 197 -3.90 13.02 15.48
C VAL A 197 -4.91 13.90 14.74
N LEU A 198 -5.79 13.29 13.94
CA LEU A 198 -6.83 14.00 13.21
C LEU A 198 -7.90 14.61 14.15
N GLU A 199 -8.29 13.92 15.21
CA GLU A 199 -9.23 14.45 16.21
C GLU A 199 -8.67 15.66 16.97
N GLN A 200 -7.36 15.70 17.18
CA GLN A 200 -6.71 16.80 17.88
C GLN A 200 -6.38 18.01 17.00
N GLY A 201 -6.12 17.77 15.72
CA GLY A 201 -5.56 18.78 14.82
C GLY A 201 -6.44 19.20 13.65
N LEU A 202 -7.48 18.44 13.29
CA LEU A 202 -8.31 18.71 12.12
C LEU A 202 -9.74 19.10 12.54
N GLU A 203 -10.07 20.37 12.31
CA GLU A 203 -11.41 20.92 12.58
C GLU A 203 -12.49 20.15 11.79
N GLY A 204 -13.59 19.77 12.47
CA GLY A 204 -14.70 19.04 11.87
C GLY A 204 -14.50 17.52 11.80
N TYR A 205 -13.34 16.97 12.21
CA TYR A 205 -13.09 15.54 12.14
C TYR A 205 -13.95 14.72 13.11
N SER A 206 -14.24 15.27 14.30
CA SER A 206 -15.11 14.62 15.30
C SER A 206 -16.55 14.43 14.80
N GLU A 207 -17.11 15.42 14.11
CA GLU A 207 -18.42 15.38 13.47
C GLU A 207 -18.43 14.37 12.31
N TYR A 208 -17.39 14.39 11.47
CA TYR A 208 -17.20 13.42 10.40
C TYR A 208 -17.16 11.98 10.92
N LYS A 209 -16.46 11.73 12.03
CA LYS A 209 -16.38 10.41 12.66
C LYS A 209 -17.74 9.92 13.17
N GLN A 210 -18.62 10.81 13.60
CA GLN A 210 -19.99 10.47 14.00
C GLN A 210 -20.87 10.13 12.78
N LYS A 211 -20.67 10.82 11.66
CA LYS A 211 -21.39 10.63 10.41
C LYS A 211 -20.97 9.33 9.70
N VAL A 212 -19.67 9.08 9.57
CA VAL A 212 -19.10 7.91 8.89
C VAL A 212 -18.55 6.94 9.92
N LYS A 213 -19.31 5.90 10.25
CA LYS A 213 -19.02 4.98 11.37
C LYS A 213 -17.91 3.97 11.07
N TYR A 214 -17.74 3.58 9.82
CA TYR A 214 -16.82 2.52 9.42
C TYR A 214 -15.44 3.06 9.07
N ARG A 215 -14.37 2.34 9.47
CA ARG A 215 -12.99 2.73 9.21
C ARG A 215 -12.50 2.26 7.83
N ILE A 216 -12.52 0.96 7.59
CA ILE A 216 -11.99 0.35 6.35
C ILE A 216 -12.98 -0.57 5.65
N LEU A 217 -13.84 -1.28 6.39
CA LEU A 217 -14.80 -2.22 5.82
C LEU A 217 -16.21 -1.83 6.27
N PRO A 218 -17.11 -1.49 5.32
CA PRO A 218 -18.50 -1.19 5.64
C PRO A 218 -19.14 -2.35 6.42
N PHE A 219 -19.91 -2.01 7.44
CA PHE A 219 -20.65 -2.94 8.32
C PHE A 219 -19.79 -3.85 9.22
N ILE A 220 -18.44 -3.78 9.14
CA ILE A 220 -17.55 -4.61 9.95
C ILE A 220 -16.73 -3.76 10.92
N TRP A 221 -15.99 -2.78 10.42
CA TRP A 221 -15.09 -1.96 11.25
C TRP A 221 -14.79 -0.57 10.66
#